data_5a70b74186d71196b06f366b2336f188
#
_entry.id   5a70b74186d71196b06f366b2336f188
#
_cell.length_a   1.000
_cell.length_b   1.000
_cell.length_c   1.000
_cell.angle_alpha   90.00
_cell.angle_beta   90.00
_cell.angle_gamma   90.00
#
_symmetry.space_group_name_H-M   'P 1'
#
loop_
_entity.id
_entity.type
_entity.pdbx_description
1 polymer ?
#
loop_
_entity_poly.entity_id
_entity_poly.type
_entity_poly.pdbx_seq_one_letter_code
_entity_poly.pdbx_strand_id
1 'polypeptide(L)'
;RLYKMSLHNDNALVVALDTSTDMLACAASWIDVQTGEAKLVSGDHLCRRHANVELVNTVDDVLKQAGLDCSDVGCYVVGRGPGSFTGVRIGISTAKGLARGANVPLLGVSTLDACAWTAWKAGVRGKLGVLADAMRGEVYPALYVLGDEGPERLFERERVVKAAVALDEWRQTADWGLVQLTGDGLVRYSKLLGEDEAARCVERDLWWPSGEGLLMAHAAGDGDPARVLPIYTRLSDAEENERKRLGLAESAQSEVTGVADELAGRHLQFRPMGAADAEGASALETACFEGAGHEAWTPGMFLSELGEGVAAPRSWWVAHDDGQLLGLAGGMVVDGDVQILDVAVDPKHRREGIARKLLSHVSYDAQMLGCTTASLEVEDGNEGAIALYASLGFTEAGCRRSYYGVGKDAIVMTAPLPLVLPVDNASPEPTAAEQRVWPLPAPERTVEERAEIERRRLVLAIESSCDETAVAIIDADGNMLANQVSTQIDFHARFGGVVPEIASRKHVEVIVSVVDAALEDAAASLGLEGGAIAPSELAAVGVTQGPGLVGALVVGVAFAKGFAYAAGKPLVCVNHLEGHLFANLLAQPDLKPPFIFTLVSGGHTMLVHV
;
A
#
# COMPACT_ATOMS: atom_id res chain seq x y z
N ARG A 1 17.18 -22.54 7.39
CA ARG A 1 17.21 -21.04 7.30
C ARG A 1 15.96 -20.45 6.64
N LEU A 2 14.99 -21.25 6.29
CA LEU A 2 13.64 -20.88 5.83
C LEU A 2 12.88 -20.43 7.08
N TYR A 3 12.40 -19.22 7.18
CA TYR A 3 11.63 -18.65 8.30
C TYR A 3 12.42 -17.98 9.44
N LYS A 4 13.41 -17.13 9.17
CA LYS A 4 13.75 -16.06 10.11
C LYS A 4 12.90 -14.84 9.83
N MET A 5 11.61 -14.92 10.15
CA MET A 5 10.83 -13.72 10.43
C MET A 5 11.32 -13.16 11.77
N SER A 6 11.67 -11.88 11.80
CA SER A 6 12.09 -11.16 13.02
C SER A 6 10.92 -10.89 13.99
N LEU A 7 9.91 -11.75 14.01
CA LEU A 7 8.84 -11.74 14.99
C LEU A 7 9.31 -12.50 16.23
N HIS A 8 9.06 -11.95 17.38
CA HIS A 8 9.53 -12.38 18.71
C HIS A 8 9.17 -13.81 19.12
N ASN A 9 8.61 -14.64 18.21
CA ASN A 9 8.23 -16.02 18.49
C ASN A 9 8.54 -16.93 17.29
N ASP A 10 9.67 -17.61 17.31
CA ASP A 10 10.16 -18.51 16.24
C ASP A 10 9.23 -19.72 15.95
N ASN A 11 8.19 -19.97 16.75
CA ASN A 11 7.27 -21.11 16.66
C ASN A 11 5.83 -20.72 16.32
N ALA A 12 5.55 -19.48 15.94
CA ALA A 12 4.18 -19.05 15.65
C ALA A 12 3.64 -19.69 14.35
N LEU A 13 2.37 -20.12 14.38
CA LEU A 13 1.63 -20.45 13.17
C LEU A 13 1.42 -19.19 12.34
N VAL A 14 1.87 -19.20 11.10
CA VAL A 14 1.72 -18.11 10.15
C VAL A 14 0.78 -18.52 9.03
N VAL A 15 -0.24 -17.70 8.74
CA VAL A 15 -1.17 -17.91 7.63
C VAL A 15 -0.98 -16.81 6.60
N ALA A 16 -0.69 -17.19 5.35
CA ALA A 16 -0.57 -16.30 4.22
C ALA A 16 -1.79 -16.39 3.29
N LEU A 17 -2.19 -15.26 2.69
CA LEU A 17 -3.31 -15.20 1.76
C LEU A 17 -3.13 -14.10 0.70
N ASP A 18 -3.59 -14.36 -0.53
CA ASP A 18 -3.63 -13.38 -1.63
C ASP A 18 -4.81 -13.67 -2.56
N THR A 19 -5.47 -12.63 -3.00
CA THR A 19 -6.60 -12.66 -3.93
C THR A 19 -6.44 -11.64 -5.06
N SER A 20 -5.23 -11.16 -5.29
CA SER A 20 -4.92 -10.13 -6.28
C SER A 20 -4.97 -10.63 -7.73
N THR A 21 -4.98 -11.93 -7.93
CA THR A 21 -5.07 -12.61 -9.24
C THR A 21 -6.31 -13.51 -9.32
N ASP A 22 -6.46 -14.27 -10.41
CA ASP A 22 -7.49 -15.33 -10.51
C ASP A 22 -7.21 -16.53 -9.57
N MET A 23 -5.99 -16.64 -9.03
CA MET A 23 -5.61 -17.60 -8.00
C MET A 23 -5.98 -17.04 -6.62
N LEU A 24 -6.68 -17.82 -5.82
CA LEU A 24 -6.72 -17.62 -4.38
C LEU A 24 -5.53 -18.39 -3.81
N ALA A 25 -4.49 -17.67 -3.40
CA ALA A 25 -3.33 -18.25 -2.76
C ALA A 25 -3.54 -18.23 -1.23
N CYS A 26 -3.41 -19.40 -0.60
CA CYS A 26 -3.54 -19.52 0.85
C CYS A 26 -2.65 -20.66 1.37
N ALA A 27 -1.86 -20.40 2.39
CA ALA A 27 -1.08 -21.44 3.07
C ALA A 27 -0.90 -21.15 4.55
N ALA A 28 -0.75 -22.21 5.35
CA ALA A 28 -0.36 -22.14 6.74
C ALA A 28 0.97 -22.84 6.94
N SER A 29 1.86 -22.24 7.74
CA SER A 29 3.14 -22.83 8.11
C SER A 29 3.42 -22.67 9.60
N TRP A 30 3.97 -23.71 10.20
CA TRP A 30 4.35 -23.73 11.62
C TRP A 30 5.54 -24.66 11.86
N ILE A 31 6.16 -24.56 13.02
CA ILE A 31 7.16 -25.52 13.49
C ILE A 31 6.46 -26.55 14.36
N ASP A 32 6.55 -27.81 13.98
CA ASP A 32 6.07 -28.93 14.81
C ASP A 32 6.92 -29.01 16.07
N VAL A 33 6.29 -28.79 17.23
CA VAL A 33 6.97 -28.72 18.52
C VAL A 33 7.64 -30.06 18.93
N GLN A 34 7.13 -31.19 18.42
CA GLN A 34 7.65 -32.52 18.75
C GLN A 34 8.86 -32.90 17.89
N THR A 35 8.85 -32.54 16.62
CA THR A 35 9.91 -32.90 15.66
C THR A 35 10.90 -31.77 15.39
N GLY A 36 10.53 -30.52 15.67
CA GLY A 36 11.28 -29.32 15.28
C GLY A 36 11.27 -29.05 13.77
N GLU A 37 10.45 -29.76 13.01
CA GLU A 37 10.34 -29.60 11.56
C GLU A 37 9.32 -28.55 11.16
N ALA A 38 9.62 -27.80 10.11
CA ALA A 38 8.66 -26.90 9.48
C ALA A 38 7.57 -27.72 8.75
N LYS A 39 6.34 -27.44 9.04
CA LYS A 39 5.15 -27.99 8.38
C LYS A 39 4.50 -26.92 7.50
N LEU A 40 3.86 -27.35 6.44
CA LEU A 40 3.14 -26.50 5.50
C LEU A 40 1.87 -27.20 5.02
N VAL A 41 0.78 -26.46 4.95
CA VAL A 41 -0.47 -26.85 4.26
C VAL A 41 -0.83 -25.71 3.32
N SER A 42 -1.12 -26.03 2.05
CA SER A 42 -1.56 -25.09 1.02
C SER A 42 -2.98 -25.39 0.57
N GLY A 43 -3.76 -24.32 0.36
CA GLY A 43 -5.11 -24.33 -0.18
C GLY A 43 -5.23 -23.54 -1.49
N ASP A 44 -4.13 -23.39 -2.24
CA ASP A 44 -4.11 -22.63 -3.49
C ASP A 44 -5.06 -23.22 -4.53
N HIS A 45 -5.92 -22.38 -5.11
CA HIS A 45 -6.84 -22.79 -6.18
C HIS A 45 -7.31 -21.62 -7.05
N LEU A 46 -7.71 -21.92 -8.28
CA LEU A 46 -8.30 -20.94 -9.19
C LEU A 46 -9.71 -20.56 -8.76
N CYS A 47 -9.92 -19.33 -8.33
CA CYS A 47 -11.14 -18.86 -7.68
C CYS A 47 -12.01 -17.93 -8.57
N ARG A 48 -11.48 -17.35 -9.63
CA ARG A 48 -12.17 -16.52 -10.64
C ARG A 48 -13.35 -15.70 -10.13
N ARG A 49 -13.13 -14.54 -9.46
CA ARG A 49 -14.14 -13.60 -8.96
C ARG A 49 -14.99 -14.10 -7.76
N HIS A 50 -14.70 -15.25 -7.18
CA HIS A 50 -15.40 -15.77 -5.99
C HIS A 50 -14.63 -15.56 -4.68
N ALA A 51 -13.50 -14.86 -4.70
CA ALA A 51 -12.62 -14.69 -3.55
C ALA A 51 -13.35 -14.18 -2.29
N ASN A 52 -14.31 -13.26 -2.42
CA ASN A 52 -15.10 -12.78 -1.28
C ASN A 52 -15.99 -13.85 -0.62
N VAL A 53 -16.29 -14.92 -1.33
CA VAL A 53 -17.09 -16.05 -0.82
C VAL A 53 -16.19 -17.13 -0.24
N GLU A 54 -15.06 -17.40 -0.89
CA GLU A 54 -14.24 -18.58 -0.65
C GLU A 54 -13.10 -18.33 0.35
N LEU A 55 -12.57 -17.10 0.44
CA LEU A 55 -11.32 -16.81 1.16
C LEU A 55 -11.33 -17.28 2.62
N VAL A 56 -12.32 -16.89 3.42
CA VAL A 56 -12.39 -17.29 4.84
C VAL A 56 -12.57 -18.79 4.99
N ASN A 57 -13.37 -19.41 4.09
CA ASN A 57 -13.54 -20.87 4.09
C ASN A 57 -12.22 -21.58 3.74
N THR A 58 -11.46 -21.04 2.78
CA THR A 58 -10.15 -21.61 2.42
C THR A 58 -9.16 -21.51 3.58
N VAL A 59 -9.14 -20.39 4.32
CA VAL A 59 -8.34 -20.25 5.54
C VAL A 59 -8.74 -21.30 6.57
N ASP A 60 -10.04 -21.47 6.81
CA ASP A 60 -10.58 -22.46 7.74
C ASP A 60 -10.23 -23.90 7.33
N ASP A 61 -10.35 -24.24 6.02
CA ASP A 61 -10.01 -25.55 5.48
C ASP A 61 -8.51 -25.85 5.61
N VAL A 62 -7.63 -24.86 5.36
CA VAL A 62 -6.18 -24.99 5.52
C VAL A 62 -5.82 -25.24 6.98
N LEU A 63 -6.42 -24.50 7.92
CA LEU A 63 -6.20 -24.69 9.35
C LEU A 63 -6.69 -26.07 9.82
N LYS A 64 -7.89 -26.51 9.40
CA LYS A 64 -8.43 -27.84 9.71
C LYS A 64 -7.56 -28.98 9.16
N GLN A 65 -7.03 -28.84 7.94
CA GLN A 65 -6.10 -29.81 7.37
C GLN A 65 -4.79 -29.89 8.17
N ALA A 66 -4.37 -28.76 8.77
CA ALA A 66 -3.22 -28.71 9.66
C ALA A 66 -3.52 -29.31 11.06
N GLY A 67 -4.80 -29.55 11.40
CA GLY A 67 -5.23 -29.93 12.74
C GLY A 67 -5.16 -28.79 13.75
N LEU A 68 -5.24 -27.53 13.26
CA LEU A 68 -5.15 -26.28 13.99
C LEU A 68 -6.42 -25.47 13.83
N ASP A 69 -6.61 -24.45 14.64
CA ASP A 69 -7.72 -23.51 14.52
C ASP A 69 -7.24 -22.04 14.51
N CYS A 70 -8.18 -21.11 14.34
CA CYS A 70 -7.87 -19.69 14.20
C CYS A 70 -7.20 -19.09 15.45
N SER A 71 -7.42 -19.66 16.63
CA SER A 71 -6.80 -19.21 17.89
C SER A 71 -5.31 -19.57 18.00
N ASP A 72 -4.84 -20.52 17.18
CA ASP A 72 -3.43 -20.91 17.13
C ASP A 72 -2.59 -19.96 16.26
N VAL A 73 -3.25 -19.11 15.43
CA VAL A 73 -2.56 -18.23 14.49
C VAL A 73 -1.82 -17.14 15.25
N GLY A 74 -0.53 -17.02 15.04
CA GLY A 74 0.33 -16.00 15.63
C GLY A 74 0.63 -14.81 14.71
N CYS A 75 0.41 -14.94 13.39
CA CYS A 75 0.63 -13.86 12.42
C CYS A 75 -0.10 -14.15 11.12
N TYR A 76 -0.63 -13.10 10.48
CA TYR A 76 -1.11 -13.17 9.11
C TYR A 76 -0.15 -12.45 8.15
N VAL A 77 -0.03 -12.97 6.92
CA VAL A 77 0.69 -12.37 5.81
C VAL A 77 -0.28 -12.19 4.66
N VAL A 78 -0.29 -11.03 4.01
CA VAL A 78 -1.21 -10.76 2.90
C VAL A 78 -0.49 -10.19 1.68
N GLY A 79 -0.88 -10.69 0.50
CA GLY A 79 -0.52 -10.09 -0.78
C GLY A 79 -1.14 -8.70 -0.91
N ARG A 80 -0.28 -7.68 -1.13
CA ARG A 80 -0.71 -6.29 -1.28
C ARG A 80 -1.00 -5.90 -2.72
N GLY A 81 -0.92 -6.86 -3.66
CA GLY A 81 -0.86 -6.59 -5.09
C GLY A 81 0.59 -6.28 -5.53
N PRO A 82 0.76 -5.66 -6.70
CA PRO A 82 -0.28 -5.20 -7.62
C PRO A 82 -1.06 -6.33 -8.28
N GLY A 83 -2.29 -6.04 -8.72
CA GLY A 83 -3.15 -7.01 -9.36
C GLY A 83 -4.59 -6.52 -9.53
N SER A 84 -5.55 -7.44 -9.50
CA SER A 84 -6.98 -7.14 -9.57
C SER A 84 -7.40 -6.18 -8.47
N PHE A 85 -7.92 -5.03 -8.85
CA PHE A 85 -8.33 -3.95 -7.96
C PHE A 85 -9.31 -4.40 -6.86
N THR A 86 -10.31 -5.20 -7.22
CA THR A 86 -11.28 -5.76 -6.28
C THR A 86 -10.64 -6.87 -5.45
N GLY A 87 -9.84 -7.73 -6.08
CA GLY A 87 -9.19 -8.85 -5.43
C GLY A 87 -8.25 -8.39 -4.29
N VAL A 88 -7.35 -7.45 -4.58
CA VAL A 88 -6.43 -6.89 -3.57
C VAL A 88 -7.19 -6.36 -2.35
N ARG A 89 -8.32 -5.67 -2.55
CA ARG A 89 -9.14 -5.15 -1.45
C ARG A 89 -9.80 -6.23 -0.63
N ILE A 90 -10.33 -7.27 -1.28
CA ILE A 90 -10.90 -8.44 -0.59
C ILE A 90 -9.83 -9.07 0.31
N GLY A 91 -8.65 -9.37 -0.25
CA GLY A 91 -7.55 -10.00 0.48
C GLY A 91 -7.12 -9.18 1.69
N ILE A 92 -6.78 -7.91 1.47
CA ILE A 92 -6.30 -7.03 2.54
C ILE A 92 -7.39 -6.79 3.60
N SER A 93 -8.64 -6.52 3.20
CA SER A 93 -9.72 -6.27 4.18
C SER A 93 -10.01 -7.51 5.02
N THR A 94 -10.05 -8.70 4.40
CA THR A 94 -10.20 -9.96 5.13
C THR A 94 -9.03 -10.19 6.09
N ALA A 95 -7.78 -10.00 5.62
CA ALA A 95 -6.59 -10.17 6.45
C ALA A 95 -6.54 -9.18 7.63
N LYS A 96 -6.91 -7.91 7.41
CA LYS A 96 -7.09 -6.91 8.46
C LYS A 96 -8.13 -7.36 9.49
N GLY A 97 -9.26 -7.87 9.03
CA GLY A 97 -10.29 -8.42 9.90
C GLY A 97 -9.79 -9.62 10.71
N LEU A 98 -9.16 -10.60 10.06
CA LEU A 98 -8.56 -11.78 10.71
C LEU A 98 -7.55 -11.36 11.78
N ALA A 99 -6.59 -10.53 11.42
CA ALA A 99 -5.53 -10.09 12.33
C ALA A 99 -6.11 -9.29 13.52
N ARG A 100 -7.05 -8.38 13.26
CA ARG A 100 -7.67 -7.59 14.33
C ARG A 100 -8.57 -8.43 15.21
N GLY A 101 -9.33 -9.37 14.63
CA GLY A 101 -10.21 -10.30 15.36
C GLY A 101 -9.44 -11.25 16.26
N ALA A 102 -8.31 -11.79 15.80
CA ALA A 102 -7.41 -12.64 16.57
C ALA A 102 -6.44 -11.86 17.48
N ASN A 103 -6.34 -10.54 17.30
CA ASN A 103 -5.34 -9.68 17.97
C ASN A 103 -3.90 -10.14 17.71
N VAL A 104 -3.54 -10.34 16.44
CA VAL A 104 -2.20 -10.77 16.00
C VAL A 104 -1.65 -9.83 14.92
N PRO A 105 -0.32 -9.79 14.70
CA PRO A 105 0.28 -8.99 13.64
C PRO A 105 -0.23 -9.35 12.25
N LEU A 106 -0.26 -8.32 11.37
CA LEU A 106 -0.46 -8.46 9.92
C LEU A 106 0.74 -7.88 9.18
N LEU A 107 1.29 -8.64 8.25
CA LEU A 107 2.39 -8.22 7.40
C LEU A 107 1.97 -8.22 5.93
N GLY A 108 2.54 -7.31 5.15
CA GLY A 108 2.24 -7.17 3.73
C GLY A 108 3.39 -7.61 2.83
N VAL A 109 3.07 -8.28 1.72
CA VAL A 109 4.03 -8.79 0.72
C VAL A 109 3.61 -8.30 -0.67
N SER A 110 4.58 -7.96 -1.54
CA SER A 110 4.28 -7.75 -2.95
C SER A 110 3.86 -9.07 -3.61
N THR A 111 2.75 -9.07 -4.33
CA THR A 111 2.30 -10.25 -5.10
C THR A 111 3.31 -10.64 -6.18
N LEU A 112 4.04 -9.68 -6.74
CA LEU A 112 5.09 -9.96 -7.73
C LEU A 112 6.26 -10.71 -7.09
N ASP A 113 6.64 -10.36 -5.85
CA ASP A 113 7.67 -11.08 -5.10
C ASP A 113 7.21 -12.50 -4.78
N ALA A 114 5.94 -12.68 -4.38
CA ALA A 114 5.37 -14.00 -4.16
C ALA A 114 5.40 -14.88 -5.44
N CYS A 115 5.14 -14.31 -6.62
CA CYS A 115 5.29 -15.02 -7.90
C CYS A 115 6.75 -15.47 -8.13
N ALA A 116 7.72 -14.60 -7.85
CA ALA A 116 9.13 -14.92 -8.00
C ALA A 116 9.57 -16.04 -7.03
N TRP A 117 9.12 -15.99 -5.77
CA TRP A 117 9.38 -17.04 -4.79
C TRP A 117 8.71 -18.36 -5.13
N THR A 118 7.51 -18.33 -5.72
CA THR A 118 6.81 -19.52 -6.25
C THR A 118 7.65 -20.21 -7.32
N ALA A 119 8.16 -19.45 -8.29
CA ALA A 119 9.04 -19.98 -9.33
C ALA A 119 10.37 -20.49 -8.76
N TRP A 120 10.99 -19.77 -7.82
CA TRP A 120 12.23 -20.17 -7.17
C TRP A 120 12.09 -21.50 -6.41
N LYS A 121 10.98 -21.67 -5.69
CA LYS A 121 10.67 -22.91 -4.96
C LYS A 121 10.52 -24.11 -5.88
N ALA A 122 9.96 -23.90 -7.06
CA ALA A 122 9.84 -24.92 -8.11
C ALA A 122 11.18 -25.24 -8.82
N GLY A 123 12.29 -24.61 -8.43
CA GLY A 123 13.62 -24.86 -8.96
C GLY A 123 14.04 -23.95 -10.11
N VAL A 124 13.25 -22.95 -10.47
CA VAL A 124 13.64 -21.93 -11.46
C VAL A 124 14.82 -21.12 -10.93
N ARG A 125 15.85 -20.91 -11.76
CA ARG A 125 17.07 -20.16 -11.41
C ARG A 125 17.46 -19.24 -12.55
N GLY A 126 18.26 -18.21 -12.24
CA GLY A 126 18.71 -17.20 -13.19
C GLY A 126 17.74 -16.02 -13.29
N LYS A 127 17.68 -15.36 -14.45
CA LYS A 127 16.81 -14.17 -14.64
C LYS A 127 15.36 -14.58 -14.87
N LEU A 128 14.45 -13.92 -14.16
CA LEU A 128 13.00 -14.14 -14.25
C LEU A 128 12.29 -12.81 -14.47
N GLY A 129 11.48 -12.73 -15.52
CA GLY A 129 10.53 -11.64 -15.76
C GLY A 129 9.12 -12.04 -15.30
N VAL A 130 8.53 -11.28 -14.40
CA VAL A 130 7.13 -11.41 -13.95
C VAL A 130 6.29 -10.41 -14.72
N LEU A 131 5.25 -10.88 -15.41
CA LEU A 131 4.24 -10.07 -16.11
C LEU A 131 2.90 -10.31 -15.43
N ALA A 132 2.53 -9.53 -14.44
CA ALA A 132 1.21 -9.64 -13.83
C ALA A 132 0.18 -8.79 -14.60
N ASP A 133 -1.08 -9.28 -14.71
CA ASP A 133 -2.15 -8.63 -15.49
C ASP A 133 -2.66 -7.37 -14.78
N ALA A 134 -2.53 -6.22 -15.44
CA ALA A 134 -3.10 -4.94 -14.98
C ALA A 134 -4.40 -4.57 -15.72
N MET A 135 -4.96 -5.51 -16.52
CA MET A 135 -6.13 -5.30 -17.37
C MET A 135 -5.88 -4.28 -18.50
N ARG A 136 -6.86 -4.06 -19.37
CA ARG A 136 -6.85 -3.03 -20.45
C ARG A 136 -5.60 -3.06 -21.37
N GLY A 137 -4.94 -4.21 -21.52
CA GLY A 137 -3.71 -4.34 -22.34
C GLY A 137 -2.44 -3.96 -21.59
N GLU A 138 -2.49 -3.82 -20.28
CA GLU A 138 -1.41 -3.41 -19.40
C GLU A 138 -0.96 -4.55 -18.48
N VAL A 139 0.28 -4.43 -17.99
CA VAL A 139 0.90 -5.37 -17.06
C VAL A 139 1.66 -4.62 -15.96
N TYR A 140 1.89 -5.30 -14.86
CA TYR A 140 2.86 -4.94 -13.83
C TYR A 140 4.14 -5.75 -14.08
N PRO A 141 5.15 -5.17 -14.76
CA PRO A 141 6.38 -5.88 -15.05
C PRO A 141 7.35 -5.80 -13.88
N ALA A 142 8.00 -6.92 -13.56
CA ALA A 142 9.11 -6.95 -12.61
C ALA A 142 10.18 -7.92 -13.07
N LEU A 143 11.46 -7.60 -12.81
CA LEU A 143 12.61 -8.44 -13.14
C LEU A 143 13.32 -8.87 -11.85
N TYR A 144 13.71 -10.13 -11.81
CA TYR A 144 14.38 -10.75 -10.69
C TYR A 144 15.62 -11.54 -11.15
N VAL A 145 16.56 -11.72 -10.23
CA VAL A 145 17.61 -12.73 -10.30
C VAL A 145 17.34 -13.78 -9.24
N LEU A 146 17.11 -15.01 -9.65
CA LEU A 146 16.83 -16.16 -8.77
C LEU A 146 18.15 -16.86 -8.47
N GLY A 147 18.80 -16.49 -7.38
CA GLY A 147 20.04 -17.09 -6.87
C GLY A 147 19.79 -18.28 -5.93
N ASP A 148 20.84 -18.72 -5.26
CA ASP A 148 20.75 -19.85 -4.32
C ASP A 148 19.97 -19.51 -3.05
N GLU A 149 20.01 -18.25 -2.62
CA GLU A 149 19.37 -17.77 -1.38
C GLU A 149 17.92 -17.29 -1.61
N GLY A 150 17.48 -17.11 -2.85
CA GLY A 150 16.15 -16.65 -3.23
C GLY A 150 16.14 -15.66 -4.40
N PRO A 151 14.96 -15.13 -4.71
CA PRO A 151 14.80 -14.05 -5.67
C PRO A 151 15.34 -12.73 -5.12
N GLU A 152 16.11 -12.04 -5.94
CA GLU A 152 16.51 -10.65 -5.73
C GLU A 152 15.85 -9.80 -6.82
N ARG A 153 15.08 -8.79 -6.42
CA ARG A 153 14.40 -7.89 -7.34
C ARG A 153 15.38 -6.87 -7.90
N LEU A 154 15.43 -6.74 -9.22
CA LEU A 154 16.36 -5.81 -9.88
C LEU A 154 15.92 -4.35 -9.76
N PHE A 155 14.62 -4.09 -9.58
CA PHE A 155 14.05 -2.74 -9.46
C PHE A 155 12.97 -2.73 -8.36
N GLU A 156 13.06 -1.83 -7.41
CA GLU A 156 12.18 -1.80 -6.22
C GLU A 156 10.77 -1.28 -6.51
N ARG A 157 10.55 -0.53 -7.60
CA ARG A 157 9.28 0.16 -7.85
C ARG A 157 8.34 -0.65 -8.72
N GLU A 158 7.09 -0.77 -8.28
CA GLU A 158 6.01 -1.27 -9.11
C GLU A 158 5.51 -0.21 -10.07
N ARG A 159 5.27 -0.60 -11.33
CA ARG A 159 4.75 0.26 -12.37
C ARG A 159 3.71 -0.47 -13.21
N VAL A 160 2.87 0.29 -13.92
CA VAL A 160 1.91 -0.25 -14.88
C VAL A 160 2.26 0.29 -16.27
N VAL A 161 2.37 -0.60 -17.26
CA VAL A 161 2.68 -0.22 -18.65
C VAL A 161 1.96 -1.16 -19.62
N LYS A 162 1.83 -0.76 -20.89
CA LYS A 162 1.31 -1.65 -21.92
C LYS A 162 2.21 -2.89 -22.04
N ALA A 163 1.61 -4.07 -22.17
CA ALA A 163 2.33 -5.33 -22.24
C ALA A 163 3.37 -5.35 -23.38
N ALA A 164 3.05 -4.76 -24.53
CA ALA A 164 3.97 -4.63 -25.64
C ALA A 164 5.19 -3.76 -25.28
N VAL A 165 4.96 -2.63 -24.56
CA VAL A 165 6.03 -1.73 -24.14
C VAL A 165 6.97 -2.42 -23.15
N ALA A 166 6.42 -3.12 -22.15
CA ALA A 166 7.22 -3.87 -21.17
C ALA A 166 8.13 -4.90 -21.86
N LEU A 167 7.59 -5.65 -22.84
CA LEU A 167 8.36 -6.63 -23.60
C LEU A 167 9.42 -5.97 -24.49
N ASP A 168 9.09 -4.86 -25.14
CA ASP A 168 10.03 -4.14 -26.01
C ASP A 168 11.19 -3.54 -25.21
N GLU A 169 10.94 -3.00 -24.02
CA GLU A 169 11.98 -2.54 -23.10
C GLU A 169 12.90 -3.71 -22.67
N TRP A 170 12.30 -4.83 -22.28
CA TRP A 170 13.09 -6.01 -21.88
C TRP A 170 13.92 -6.61 -23.03
N ARG A 171 13.39 -6.60 -24.26
CA ARG A 171 14.11 -7.04 -25.49
C ARG A 171 15.37 -6.23 -25.76
N GLN A 172 15.45 -5.00 -25.27
CA GLN A 172 16.63 -4.14 -25.42
C GLN A 172 17.73 -4.46 -24.40
N THR A 173 17.45 -5.25 -23.38
CA THR A 173 18.47 -5.65 -22.39
C THR A 173 19.42 -6.69 -22.97
N ALA A 174 20.73 -6.57 -22.67
CA ALA A 174 21.77 -7.43 -23.25
C ALA A 174 21.53 -8.93 -23.03
N ASP A 175 20.91 -9.28 -21.91
CA ASP A 175 20.69 -10.67 -21.49
C ASP A 175 19.25 -11.16 -21.69
N TRP A 176 18.47 -10.49 -22.53
CA TRP A 176 17.07 -10.86 -22.76
C TRP A 176 16.88 -12.33 -23.13
N GLY A 177 17.77 -12.89 -23.92
CA GLY A 177 17.75 -14.31 -24.31
C GLY A 177 17.82 -15.31 -23.14
N LEU A 178 18.25 -14.87 -21.96
CA LEU A 178 18.39 -15.68 -20.75
C LEU A 178 17.23 -15.48 -19.75
N VAL A 179 16.32 -14.53 -20.00
CA VAL A 179 15.20 -14.23 -19.11
C VAL A 179 14.09 -15.25 -19.31
N GLN A 180 13.72 -15.98 -18.26
CA GLN A 180 12.52 -16.81 -18.20
C GLN A 180 11.31 -15.94 -17.87
N LEU A 181 10.10 -16.34 -18.23
CA LEU A 181 8.89 -15.54 -18.10
C LEU A 181 7.86 -16.26 -17.22
N THR A 182 7.23 -15.49 -16.34
CA THR A 182 6.10 -15.92 -15.52
C THR A 182 5.08 -14.78 -15.35
N GLY A 183 4.00 -15.05 -14.64
CA GLY A 183 2.95 -14.10 -14.31
C GLY A 183 1.64 -14.37 -15.06
N ASP A 184 0.53 -14.03 -14.44
CA ASP A 184 -0.83 -14.28 -14.97
C ASP A 184 -1.15 -13.42 -16.21
N GLY A 185 -0.40 -12.34 -16.45
CA GLY A 185 -0.44 -11.57 -17.70
C GLY A 185 -0.14 -12.42 -18.94
N LEU A 186 0.64 -13.51 -18.81
CA LEU A 186 0.91 -14.44 -19.89
C LEU A 186 -0.37 -15.14 -20.41
N VAL A 187 -1.40 -15.29 -19.57
CA VAL A 187 -2.70 -15.84 -20.00
C VAL A 187 -3.33 -14.99 -21.12
N ARG A 188 -3.17 -13.67 -21.05
CA ARG A 188 -3.78 -12.72 -21.99
C ARG A 188 -2.85 -12.28 -23.11
N TYR A 189 -1.56 -12.13 -22.79
CA TYR A 189 -0.59 -11.44 -23.64
C TYR A 189 0.43 -12.38 -24.29
N SER A 190 0.30 -13.71 -24.14
CA SER A 190 1.19 -14.69 -24.78
C SER A 190 1.33 -14.53 -26.30
N LYS A 191 0.32 -13.95 -26.97
CA LYS A 191 0.35 -13.68 -28.42
C LYS A 191 1.36 -12.58 -28.82
N LEU A 192 1.87 -11.79 -27.86
CA LEU A 192 2.90 -10.79 -28.08
C LEU A 192 4.31 -11.40 -28.03
N LEU A 193 4.44 -12.66 -27.59
CA LEU A 193 5.70 -13.38 -27.48
C LEU A 193 6.06 -14.03 -28.83
N GLY A 194 7.35 -13.95 -29.20
CA GLY A 194 7.91 -14.77 -30.24
C GLY A 194 8.06 -16.24 -29.82
N GLU A 195 8.35 -17.14 -30.74
CA GLU A 195 8.50 -18.58 -30.47
C GLU A 195 9.57 -18.85 -29.39
N ASP A 196 10.73 -18.19 -29.49
CA ASP A 196 11.84 -18.33 -28.53
C ASP A 196 11.46 -17.80 -27.13
N GLU A 197 10.66 -16.73 -27.06
CA GLU A 197 10.17 -16.16 -25.81
C GLU A 197 9.11 -17.06 -25.16
N ALA A 198 8.21 -17.60 -25.97
CA ALA A 198 7.20 -18.55 -25.50
C ALA A 198 7.84 -19.84 -24.96
N ALA A 199 8.94 -20.28 -25.54
CA ALA A 199 9.71 -21.44 -25.06
C ALA A 199 10.42 -21.19 -23.71
N ARG A 200 10.60 -19.93 -23.32
CA ARG A 200 11.20 -19.52 -22.03
C ARG A 200 10.17 -19.25 -20.94
N CYS A 201 8.89 -19.38 -21.23
CA CYS A 201 7.87 -19.34 -20.17
C CYS A 201 8.05 -20.54 -19.23
N VAL A 202 8.01 -20.30 -17.93
CA VAL A 202 7.98 -21.36 -16.93
C VAL A 202 6.69 -22.19 -17.07
N GLU A 203 6.61 -23.33 -16.40
CA GLU A 203 5.40 -24.15 -16.38
C GLU A 203 4.18 -23.32 -15.96
N ARG A 204 3.04 -23.60 -16.59
CA ARG A 204 1.83 -22.78 -16.46
C ARG A 204 1.34 -22.65 -15.03
N ASP A 205 1.49 -23.68 -14.22
CA ASP A 205 1.05 -23.70 -12.82
C ASP A 205 1.86 -22.71 -11.94
N LEU A 206 3.01 -22.23 -12.44
CA LEU A 206 3.88 -21.24 -11.80
C LEU A 206 3.57 -19.79 -12.24
N TRP A 207 2.52 -19.55 -13.01
CA TRP A 207 2.17 -18.20 -13.49
C TRP A 207 1.43 -17.36 -12.45
N TRP A 208 1.09 -17.93 -11.32
CA TRP A 208 0.38 -17.26 -10.22
C TRP A 208 1.19 -17.28 -8.94
N PRO A 209 0.92 -16.36 -8.01
CA PRO A 209 1.46 -16.48 -6.66
C PRO A 209 0.90 -17.72 -5.98
N SER A 210 1.68 -18.34 -5.09
CA SER A 210 1.23 -19.39 -4.20
C SER A 210 1.26 -18.94 -2.74
N GLY A 211 0.49 -19.60 -1.87
CA GLY A 211 0.54 -19.35 -0.44
C GLY A 211 1.94 -19.60 0.14
N GLU A 212 2.66 -20.63 -0.35
CA GLU A 212 4.05 -20.85 0.04
C GLU A 212 4.97 -19.73 -0.45
N GLY A 213 4.79 -19.23 -1.67
CA GLY A 213 5.53 -18.09 -2.21
C GLY A 213 5.34 -16.81 -1.37
N LEU A 214 4.12 -16.56 -0.86
CA LEU A 214 3.84 -15.46 0.06
C LEU A 214 4.59 -15.62 1.39
N LEU A 215 4.60 -16.83 1.97
CA LEU A 215 5.30 -17.12 3.21
C LEU A 215 6.81 -16.97 3.08
N MET A 216 7.38 -17.23 1.91
CA MET A 216 8.81 -17.13 1.62
C MET A 216 9.25 -15.70 1.29
N ALA A 217 8.37 -14.88 0.76
CA ALA A 217 8.68 -13.51 0.41
C ALA A 217 8.94 -12.67 1.67
N HIS A 218 9.83 -11.68 1.52
CA HIS A 218 10.13 -10.77 2.62
C HIS A 218 8.92 -9.88 2.91
N ALA A 219 8.27 -10.12 4.05
CA ALA A 219 7.16 -9.31 4.50
C ALA A 219 7.67 -7.99 5.09
N ALA A 220 7.00 -6.90 4.74
CA ALA A 220 7.28 -5.58 5.26
C ALA A 220 6.17 -5.12 6.23
N GLY A 221 6.54 -4.34 7.23
CA GLY A 221 5.64 -3.71 8.19
C GLY A 221 6.04 -3.96 9.64
N ASP A 222 5.43 -3.20 10.53
CA ASP A 222 5.60 -3.28 11.99
C ASP A 222 4.58 -4.21 12.67
N GLY A 223 3.76 -4.87 11.86
CA GLY A 223 2.70 -5.79 12.34
C GLY A 223 1.35 -5.11 12.58
N ASP A 224 1.25 -3.78 12.46
CA ASP A 224 -0.02 -3.08 12.63
C ASP A 224 -0.95 -3.32 11.41
N PRO A 225 -2.13 -3.95 11.60
CA PRO A 225 -3.08 -4.17 10.51
C PRO A 225 -3.56 -2.88 9.84
N ALA A 226 -3.59 -1.75 10.56
CA ALA A 226 -3.99 -0.46 9.99
C ALA A 226 -3.05 -0.01 8.88
N ARG A 227 -1.76 -0.30 9.01
CA ARG A 227 -0.68 0.17 8.11
C ARG A 227 -0.49 -0.69 6.86
N VAL A 228 -1.10 -1.86 6.79
CA VAL A 228 -1.03 -2.69 5.59
C VAL A 228 -1.98 -2.16 4.53
N LEU A 229 -1.43 -1.53 3.49
CA LEU A 229 -2.18 -0.90 2.42
C LEU A 229 -1.90 -1.57 1.06
N PRO A 230 -2.86 -1.51 0.12
CA PRO A 230 -2.66 -1.97 -1.25
C PRO A 230 -1.54 -1.21 -1.97
N ILE A 231 -0.86 -1.90 -2.87
CA ILE A 231 0.06 -1.27 -3.82
C ILE A 231 -0.76 -0.77 -5.00
N TYR A 232 -1.06 0.54 -5.02
CA TYR A 232 -1.76 1.18 -6.12
C TYR A 232 -0.76 1.87 -7.04
N THR A 233 -0.63 1.38 -8.26
CA THR A 233 0.25 1.94 -9.29
C THR A 233 -0.50 2.70 -10.37
N ARG A 234 -1.81 2.84 -10.22
CA ARG A 234 -2.71 3.49 -11.18
C ARG A 234 -3.65 4.45 -10.47
N LEU A 235 -3.84 5.62 -11.07
CA LEU A 235 -4.91 6.54 -10.68
C LEU A 235 -6.29 5.95 -11.01
N SER A 236 -7.32 6.39 -10.31
CA SER A 236 -8.70 6.14 -10.72
C SER A 236 -9.04 6.92 -11.99
N ASP A 237 -10.04 6.44 -12.74
CA ASP A 237 -10.54 7.15 -13.93
C ASP A 237 -10.98 8.59 -13.56
N ALA A 238 -11.45 8.83 -12.34
CA ALA A 238 -11.83 10.15 -11.85
C ALA A 238 -10.63 11.07 -11.62
N GLU A 239 -9.56 10.55 -11.01
CA GLU A 239 -8.30 11.26 -10.81
C GLU A 239 -7.64 11.58 -12.16
N GLU A 240 -7.67 10.64 -13.13
CA GLU A 240 -7.21 10.89 -14.50
C GLU A 240 -8.02 11.99 -15.20
N ASN A 241 -9.36 11.96 -15.07
CA ASN A 241 -10.22 12.96 -15.66
C ASN A 241 -10.05 14.34 -15.01
N GLU A 242 -9.84 14.40 -13.70
CA GLU A 242 -9.56 15.63 -12.98
C GLU A 242 -8.24 16.24 -13.44
N ARG A 243 -7.20 15.44 -13.62
CA ARG A 243 -5.93 15.89 -14.21
C ARG A 243 -6.11 16.49 -15.60
N LYS A 244 -6.89 15.81 -16.47
CA LYS A 244 -7.23 16.35 -17.81
C LYS A 244 -7.97 17.67 -17.72
N ARG A 245 -8.94 17.80 -16.80
CA ARG A 245 -9.70 19.03 -16.56
C ARG A 245 -8.80 20.18 -16.11
N LEU A 246 -7.79 19.89 -15.29
CA LEU A 246 -6.83 20.88 -14.81
C LEU A 246 -5.74 21.22 -15.84
N GLY A 247 -5.81 20.66 -17.06
CA GLY A 247 -4.81 20.90 -18.11
C GLY A 247 -3.44 20.31 -17.80
N LEU A 248 -3.37 19.41 -16.80
CA LEU A 248 -2.18 18.63 -16.50
C LEU A 248 -2.02 17.62 -17.62
N ALA A 249 -0.96 17.78 -18.45
CA ALA A 249 -0.72 17.02 -19.67
C ALA A 249 -0.97 15.53 -19.45
N GLU A 250 -1.45 14.84 -20.50
CA GLU A 250 -1.30 13.41 -20.62
C GLU A 250 0.20 13.11 -20.58
N SER A 251 0.75 12.88 -19.39
CA SER A 251 2.06 12.28 -19.29
C SER A 251 1.96 10.93 -20.01
N ALA A 252 2.91 10.66 -20.88
CA ALA A 252 3.04 9.37 -21.54
C ALA A 252 2.73 8.26 -20.52
N GLN A 253 1.92 7.31 -20.90
CA GLN A 253 1.21 6.29 -20.10
C GLN A 253 2.05 5.47 -19.07
N SER A 254 3.21 5.93 -18.69
CA SER A 254 4.12 5.28 -17.74
C SER A 254 4.43 6.07 -16.45
N GLU A 255 3.89 7.28 -16.27
CA GLU A 255 4.40 8.20 -15.25
C GLU A 255 3.35 8.68 -14.27
N VAL A 256 2.57 7.82 -13.68
CA VAL A 256 1.78 8.28 -12.56
C VAL A 256 1.87 7.35 -11.40
N THR A 257 2.73 7.74 -10.55
CA THR A 257 2.45 7.68 -9.14
C THR A 257 3.28 8.75 -8.47
N GLY A 258 2.65 9.88 -8.19
CA GLY A 258 3.07 10.62 -7.04
C GLY A 258 2.95 9.65 -5.87
N VAL A 259 4.08 9.23 -5.30
CA VAL A 259 4.06 8.47 -4.06
C VAL A 259 3.61 9.47 -3.01
N ALA A 260 2.39 9.30 -2.49
CA ALA A 260 2.01 9.99 -1.27
C ALA A 260 2.82 9.33 -0.15
N ASP A 261 3.88 9.99 0.28
CA ASP A 261 4.65 9.61 1.44
C ASP A 261 4.29 10.52 2.60
N GLU A 262 4.03 9.93 3.73
CA GLU A 262 3.92 10.66 4.98
C GLU A 262 5.34 10.99 5.47
N LEU A 263 5.82 12.19 5.13
CA LEU A 263 7.07 12.73 5.63
C LEU A 263 6.75 13.83 6.65
N ALA A 264 7.27 13.69 7.87
CA ALA A 264 7.06 14.65 8.96
C ALA A 264 5.57 14.93 9.29
N GLY A 265 4.70 13.91 9.19
CA GLY A 265 3.26 14.04 9.45
C GLY A 265 2.47 14.76 8.36
N ARG A 266 3.00 14.81 7.13
CA ARG A 266 2.36 15.42 5.95
C ARG A 266 2.28 14.44 4.80
N HIS A 267 1.19 14.48 4.05
CA HIS A 267 1.01 13.72 2.82
C HIS A 267 1.63 14.47 1.63
N LEU A 268 2.93 14.29 1.41
CA LEU A 268 3.63 14.89 0.28
C LEU A 268 3.41 14.08 -1.00
N GLN A 269 3.18 14.79 -2.12
CA GLN A 269 3.11 14.17 -3.44
C GLN A 269 4.43 14.35 -4.18
N PHE A 270 5.08 13.24 -4.52
CA PHE A 270 6.28 13.20 -5.36
C PHE A 270 5.89 12.77 -6.77
N ARG A 271 6.24 13.54 -7.79
CA ARG A 271 5.94 13.22 -9.19
C ARG A 271 7.00 13.75 -10.14
N PRO A 272 7.09 13.22 -11.37
CA PRO A 272 7.88 13.85 -12.41
C PRO A 272 7.48 15.32 -12.62
N MET A 273 8.46 16.16 -12.87
CA MET A 273 8.28 17.58 -13.13
C MET A 273 7.66 17.78 -14.52
N GLY A 274 6.64 18.61 -14.61
CA GLY A 274 6.02 18.99 -15.87
C GLY A 274 6.24 20.48 -16.19
N ALA A 275 5.88 20.88 -17.41
CA ALA A 275 6.02 22.28 -17.85
C ALA A 275 5.27 23.28 -16.95
N ALA A 276 4.14 22.88 -16.34
CA ALA A 276 3.39 23.70 -15.42
C ALA A 276 4.12 24.02 -14.12
N ASP A 277 5.15 23.25 -13.76
CA ASP A 277 5.94 23.47 -12.54
C ASP A 277 7.07 24.48 -12.72
N ALA A 278 7.41 24.84 -13.95
CA ALA A 278 8.60 25.64 -14.26
C ALA A 278 8.65 27.00 -13.54
N GLU A 279 7.51 27.70 -13.42
CA GLU A 279 7.43 28.96 -12.69
C GLU A 279 7.59 28.75 -11.17
N GLY A 280 6.94 27.73 -10.61
CA GLY A 280 7.07 27.34 -9.20
C GLY A 280 8.48 26.88 -8.85
N ALA A 281 9.12 26.12 -9.74
CA ALA A 281 10.49 25.65 -9.60
C ALA A 281 11.50 26.80 -9.58
N SER A 282 11.35 27.76 -10.51
CA SER A 282 12.20 28.97 -10.54
C SER A 282 12.03 29.84 -9.29
N ALA A 283 10.80 29.97 -8.78
CA ALA A 283 10.55 30.69 -7.54
C ALA A 283 11.16 29.97 -6.31
N LEU A 284 11.07 28.65 -6.25
CA LEU A 284 11.68 27.83 -5.21
C LEU A 284 13.20 27.94 -5.24
N GLU A 285 13.81 27.84 -6.41
CA GLU A 285 15.23 28.01 -6.63
C GLU A 285 15.71 29.38 -6.13
N THR A 286 15.02 30.45 -6.53
CA THR A 286 15.30 31.81 -6.07
C THR A 286 15.29 31.88 -4.52
N ALA A 287 14.27 31.30 -3.88
CA ALA A 287 14.16 31.29 -2.41
C ALA A 287 15.24 30.43 -1.72
N CYS A 288 15.72 29.37 -2.39
CA CYS A 288 16.74 28.48 -1.84
C CYS A 288 18.16 29.07 -1.93
N PHE A 289 18.45 29.83 -2.99
CA PHE A 289 19.80 30.30 -3.34
C PHE A 289 19.96 31.83 -3.29
N GLU A 290 18.96 32.55 -2.75
CA GLU A 290 19.05 34.00 -2.57
C GLU A 290 20.26 34.35 -1.72
N GLY A 291 21.20 35.10 -2.33
CA GLY A 291 22.48 35.47 -1.68
C GLY A 291 23.62 34.44 -1.80
N ALA A 292 23.40 33.28 -2.43
CA ALA A 292 24.46 32.28 -2.60
C ALA A 292 25.46 32.59 -3.71
N GLY A 293 25.19 33.60 -4.56
CA GLY A 293 26.15 34.13 -5.55
C GLY A 293 26.14 33.38 -6.88
N HIS A 294 25.17 32.48 -7.12
CA HIS A 294 24.85 31.95 -8.44
C HIS A 294 23.46 32.41 -8.89
N GLU A 295 23.23 32.48 -10.19
CA GLU A 295 21.93 32.82 -10.74
C GLU A 295 20.96 31.62 -10.62
N ALA A 296 19.76 31.88 -10.06
CA ALA A 296 18.70 30.88 -9.99
C ALA A 296 18.22 30.47 -11.40
N TRP A 297 17.83 29.24 -11.57
CA TRP A 297 17.27 28.75 -12.83
C TRP A 297 15.98 29.48 -13.18
N THR A 298 15.92 29.97 -14.41
CA THR A 298 14.72 30.64 -14.94
C THR A 298 13.68 29.60 -15.39
N PRO A 299 12.39 29.95 -15.47
CA PRO A 299 11.37 29.06 -16.01
C PRO A 299 11.72 28.51 -17.41
N GLY A 300 12.37 29.35 -18.24
CA GLY A 300 12.83 28.94 -19.58
C GLY A 300 13.92 27.87 -19.53
N MET A 301 14.79 27.88 -18.53
CA MET A 301 15.83 26.85 -18.35
C MET A 301 15.19 25.51 -17.97
N PHE A 302 14.26 25.48 -17.02
CA PHE A 302 13.52 24.27 -16.68
C PHE A 302 12.74 23.71 -17.88
N LEU A 303 12.06 24.57 -18.63
CA LEU A 303 11.34 24.15 -19.83
C LEU A 303 12.26 23.55 -20.91
N SER A 304 13.51 24.06 -21.03
CA SER A 304 14.49 23.52 -21.96
C SER A 304 14.97 22.12 -21.56
N GLU A 305 14.99 21.80 -20.27
CA GLU A 305 15.35 20.47 -19.77
C GLU A 305 14.22 19.45 -19.89
N LEU A 306 12.96 19.92 -19.97
CA LEU A 306 11.76 19.08 -20.10
C LEU A 306 11.29 18.89 -21.56
N GLY A 307 11.91 19.58 -22.50
CA GLY A 307 11.47 19.63 -23.91
C GLY A 307 11.82 18.38 -24.72
N GLU A 308 11.05 18.14 -25.81
CA GLU A 308 11.40 17.13 -26.81
C GLU A 308 12.70 17.54 -27.55
N GLY A 309 13.64 16.58 -27.72
CA GLY A 309 14.89 16.78 -28.48
C GLY A 309 16.11 17.12 -27.62
N VAL A 310 16.07 16.98 -26.32
CA VAL A 310 17.23 17.07 -25.44
C VAL A 310 18.21 15.94 -25.78
N ALA A 311 19.51 16.29 -25.97
CA ALA A 311 20.52 15.37 -26.47
C ALA A 311 20.84 14.18 -25.57
N ALA A 312 20.51 14.27 -24.29
CA ALA A 312 20.70 13.20 -23.31
C ALA A 312 19.42 13.04 -22.44
N PRO A 313 19.07 11.82 -22.00
CA PRO A 313 17.91 11.61 -21.13
C PRO A 313 17.98 12.44 -19.85
N ARG A 314 16.82 12.92 -19.39
CA ARG A 314 16.66 13.73 -18.19
C ARG A 314 15.69 13.06 -17.23
N SER A 315 15.92 13.23 -15.93
CA SER A 315 14.98 12.88 -14.88
C SER A 315 14.81 14.08 -13.96
N TRP A 316 13.59 14.65 -13.91
CA TRP A 316 13.24 15.75 -13.02
C TRP A 316 12.03 15.39 -12.19
N TRP A 317 12.13 15.57 -10.88
CA TRP A 317 11.08 15.27 -9.92
C TRP A 317 10.76 16.45 -9.03
N VAL A 318 9.52 16.56 -8.63
CA VAL A 318 9.00 17.61 -7.74
C VAL A 318 8.21 17.02 -6.57
N ALA A 319 8.27 17.71 -5.44
CA ALA A 319 7.49 17.40 -4.23
C ALA A 319 6.47 18.51 -3.97
N HIS A 320 5.21 18.15 -3.76
CA HIS A 320 4.11 19.08 -3.49
C HIS A 320 3.41 18.73 -2.18
N ASP A 321 2.90 19.77 -1.49
CA ASP A 321 1.95 19.69 -0.40
C ASP A 321 0.75 20.58 -0.73
N ASP A 322 -0.45 20.05 -0.82
CA ASP A 322 -1.69 20.77 -1.19
C ASP A 322 -1.54 21.74 -2.39
N GLY A 323 -0.77 21.31 -3.41
CA GLY A 323 -0.51 22.11 -4.61
C GLY A 323 0.62 23.13 -4.51
N GLN A 324 1.24 23.31 -3.33
CA GLN A 324 2.44 24.10 -3.15
C GLN A 324 3.68 23.24 -3.45
N LEU A 325 4.57 23.72 -4.32
CA LEU A 325 5.85 23.07 -4.62
C LEU A 325 6.84 23.31 -3.47
N LEU A 326 7.29 22.23 -2.84
CA LEU A 326 8.19 22.25 -1.68
C LEU A 326 9.61 21.80 -2.00
N GLY A 327 9.81 21.06 -3.09
CA GLY A 327 11.14 20.60 -3.47
C GLY A 327 11.20 20.12 -4.91
N LEU A 328 12.41 20.10 -5.45
CA LEU A 328 12.73 19.54 -6.76
C LEU A 328 14.11 18.86 -6.74
N ALA A 329 14.31 17.90 -7.63
CA ALA A 329 15.62 17.37 -7.99
C ALA A 329 15.65 16.96 -9.46
N GLY A 330 16.79 17.17 -10.12
CA GLY A 330 16.99 16.84 -11.51
C GLY A 330 18.36 16.25 -11.81
N GLY A 331 18.39 15.36 -12.80
CA GLY A 331 19.61 14.73 -13.30
C GLY A 331 19.61 14.49 -14.78
N MET A 332 20.81 14.39 -15.34
CA MET A 332 21.09 14.10 -16.74
C MET A 332 21.90 12.82 -16.86
N VAL A 333 21.46 11.92 -17.75
CA VAL A 333 22.17 10.65 -18.00
C VAL A 333 23.23 10.81 -19.07
N VAL A 334 24.48 10.50 -18.74
CA VAL A 334 25.62 10.55 -19.66
C VAL A 334 26.53 9.34 -19.43
N ASP A 335 26.73 8.53 -20.44
CA ASP A 335 27.69 7.41 -20.44
C ASP A 335 27.59 6.44 -19.24
N GLY A 336 26.34 6.14 -18.81
CA GLY A 336 26.10 5.22 -17.69
C GLY A 336 26.23 5.85 -16.29
N ASP A 337 26.36 7.17 -16.23
CA ASP A 337 26.35 7.99 -15.02
C ASP A 337 25.14 8.93 -15.05
N VAL A 338 24.50 9.17 -13.90
CA VAL A 338 23.55 10.27 -13.76
C VAL A 338 24.20 11.44 -13.06
N GLN A 339 24.34 12.53 -13.79
CA GLN A 339 24.83 13.80 -13.25
C GLN A 339 23.65 14.55 -12.60
N ILE A 340 23.66 14.68 -11.27
CA ILE A 340 22.65 15.47 -10.55
C ILE A 340 22.90 16.93 -10.86
N LEU A 341 21.92 17.58 -11.50
CA LEU A 341 22.04 18.97 -11.96
C LEU A 341 21.59 19.97 -10.90
N ASP A 342 20.53 19.63 -10.16
CA ASP A 342 19.96 20.52 -9.16
C ASP A 342 19.18 19.74 -8.09
N VAL A 343 19.20 20.29 -6.85
CA VAL A 343 18.40 19.82 -5.73
C VAL A 343 18.01 21.01 -4.87
N ALA A 344 16.73 21.37 -4.86
CA ALA A 344 16.22 22.48 -4.07
C ALA A 344 15.06 22.02 -3.17
N VAL A 345 15.03 22.47 -1.91
CA VAL A 345 13.94 22.25 -0.95
C VAL A 345 13.68 23.55 -0.20
N ASP A 346 12.40 23.94 -0.11
CA ASP A 346 11.95 25.13 0.61
C ASP A 346 12.64 25.20 1.98
N PRO A 347 13.32 26.34 2.28
CA PRO A 347 14.07 26.51 3.54
C PRO A 347 13.25 26.16 4.79
N LYS A 348 11.92 26.35 4.77
CA LYS A 348 11.03 26.04 5.88
C LYS A 348 10.75 24.54 6.05
N HIS A 349 11.02 23.75 5.00
CA HIS A 349 10.74 22.31 4.92
C HIS A 349 12.01 21.47 4.76
N ARG A 350 13.18 22.05 5.07
CA ARG A 350 14.46 21.32 5.13
C ARG A 350 14.48 20.39 6.33
N ARG A 351 15.27 19.30 6.21
CA ARG A 351 15.40 18.23 7.22
C ARG A 351 14.18 17.33 7.38
N GLU A 352 13.17 17.47 6.54
CA GLU A 352 11.96 16.63 6.48
C GLU A 352 12.10 15.41 5.53
N GLY A 353 13.28 15.11 5.00
CA GLY A 353 13.54 13.97 4.11
C GLY A 353 13.22 14.20 2.62
N ILE A 354 12.64 15.35 2.24
CA ILE A 354 12.18 15.66 0.88
C ILE A 354 13.27 15.48 -0.17
N ALA A 355 14.47 16.08 0.04
CA ALA A 355 15.59 15.96 -0.91
C ALA A 355 16.03 14.51 -1.11
N ARG A 356 16.09 13.73 -0.03
CA ARG A 356 16.47 12.31 -0.07
C ARG A 356 15.51 11.52 -0.94
N LYS A 357 14.20 11.75 -0.76
CA LYS A 357 13.17 11.08 -1.53
C LYS A 357 13.20 11.47 -3.01
N LEU A 358 13.38 12.74 -3.31
CA LEU A 358 13.55 13.23 -4.69
C LEU A 358 14.75 12.58 -5.38
N LEU A 359 15.91 12.53 -4.70
CA LEU A 359 17.11 11.88 -5.23
C LEU A 359 16.94 10.38 -5.41
N SER A 360 16.15 9.71 -4.57
CA SER A 360 15.83 8.30 -4.78
C SER A 360 15.05 8.06 -6.07
N HIS A 361 14.14 8.96 -6.44
CA HIS A 361 13.39 8.88 -7.69
C HIS A 361 14.29 9.13 -8.90
N VAL A 362 15.14 10.16 -8.85
CA VAL A 362 16.12 10.44 -9.92
C VAL A 362 17.09 9.25 -10.10
N SER A 363 17.59 8.69 -8.99
CA SER A 363 18.44 7.49 -9.00
C SER A 363 17.75 6.29 -9.65
N TYR A 364 16.49 6.08 -9.32
CA TYR A 364 15.69 5.00 -9.92
C TYR A 364 15.54 5.15 -11.44
N ASP A 365 15.14 6.34 -11.92
CA ASP A 365 15.01 6.60 -13.35
C ASP A 365 16.34 6.38 -14.08
N ALA A 366 17.45 6.81 -13.46
CA ALA A 366 18.79 6.60 -14.01
C ALA A 366 19.15 5.12 -14.13
N GLN A 367 18.83 4.30 -13.14
CA GLN A 367 19.02 2.85 -13.19
C GLN A 367 18.19 2.20 -14.32
N MET A 368 16.96 2.66 -14.52
CA MET A 368 16.13 2.23 -15.64
C MET A 368 16.74 2.54 -16.99
N LEU A 369 17.55 3.58 -17.08
CA LEU A 369 18.31 3.98 -18.26
C LEU A 369 19.71 3.32 -18.33
N GLY A 370 20.00 2.38 -17.41
CA GLY A 370 21.25 1.60 -17.41
C GLY A 370 22.42 2.28 -16.68
N CYS A 371 22.19 3.35 -15.91
CA CYS A 371 23.24 3.96 -15.10
C CYS A 371 23.66 3.06 -13.94
N THR A 372 24.95 3.03 -13.66
CA THR A 372 25.55 2.32 -12.53
C THR A 372 26.16 3.25 -11.49
N THR A 373 26.27 4.54 -11.82
CA THR A 373 26.83 5.57 -10.95
C THR A 373 26.00 6.85 -10.98
N ALA A 374 26.14 7.66 -9.93
CA ALA A 374 25.65 9.03 -9.86
C ALA A 374 26.78 9.96 -9.49
N SER A 375 26.81 11.16 -10.07
CA SER A 375 27.78 12.21 -9.76
C SER A 375 27.11 13.56 -9.53
N LEU A 376 27.77 14.44 -8.80
CA LEU A 376 27.31 15.80 -8.56
C LEU A 376 28.48 16.73 -8.22
N GLU A 377 28.25 18.04 -8.34
CA GLU A 377 29.09 19.08 -7.80
C GLU A 377 28.36 19.82 -6.66
N VAL A 378 29.04 20.03 -5.55
CA VAL A 378 28.53 20.78 -4.39
C VAL A 378 29.54 21.86 -3.95
N GLU A 379 29.07 23.06 -3.62
CA GLU A 379 29.97 24.15 -3.13
C GLU A 379 30.68 23.70 -1.85
N ASP A 380 32.03 23.85 -1.83
CA ASP A 380 32.83 23.60 -0.65
C ASP A 380 32.39 24.56 0.47
N GLY A 381 32.05 23.98 1.62
CA GLY A 381 31.43 24.71 2.74
C GLY A 381 29.90 24.59 2.83
N ASN A 382 29.22 23.99 1.86
CA ASN A 382 27.81 23.62 2.01
C ASN A 382 27.68 22.31 2.81
N GLU A 383 28.00 22.37 4.11
CA GLU A 383 28.05 21.22 5.02
C GLU A 383 26.72 20.44 5.02
N GLY A 384 25.59 21.16 4.88
CA GLY A 384 24.25 20.54 4.88
C GLY A 384 23.99 19.63 3.68
N ALA A 385 24.38 20.08 2.48
CA ALA A 385 24.26 19.30 1.25
C ALA A 385 25.29 18.16 1.22
N ILE A 386 26.55 18.44 1.61
CA ILE A 386 27.60 17.41 1.71
C ILE A 386 27.18 16.28 2.64
N ALA A 387 26.62 16.60 3.82
CA ALA A 387 26.13 15.60 4.76
C ALA A 387 24.94 14.79 4.19
N LEU A 388 24.03 15.43 3.44
CA LEU A 388 22.93 14.74 2.75
C LEU A 388 23.51 13.73 1.76
N TYR A 389 24.39 14.15 0.86
CA TYR A 389 24.97 13.29 -0.18
C TYR A 389 25.81 12.16 0.41
N ALA A 390 26.62 12.45 1.42
CA ALA A 390 27.38 11.41 2.13
C ALA A 390 26.43 10.34 2.76
N SER A 391 25.27 10.76 3.29
CA SER A 391 24.27 9.84 3.83
C SER A 391 23.60 8.94 2.77
N LEU A 392 23.69 9.32 1.49
CA LEU A 392 23.19 8.57 0.33
C LEU A 392 24.28 7.72 -0.35
N GLY A 393 25.47 7.65 0.23
CA GLY A 393 26.59 6.86 -0.27
C GLY A 393 27.52 7.59 -1.22
N PHE A 394 27.34 8.90 -1.43
CA PHE A 394 28.30 9.70 -2.19
C PHE A 394 29.62 9.87 -1.43
N THR A 395 30.72 9.76 -2.15
CA THR A 395 32.08 9.98 -1.66
C THR A 395 32.77 11.04 -2.52
N GLU A 396 33.68 11.79 -1.94
CA GLU A 396 34.46 12.78 -2.66
C GLU A 396 35.35 12.11 -3.72
N ALA A 397 35.22 12.55 -4.96
CA ALA A 397 35.98 12.07 -6.12
C ALA A 397 36.99 13.12 -6.63
N GLY A 398 36.83 14.38 -6.26
CA GLY A 398 37.71 15.47 -6.67
C GLY A 398 37.21 16.85 -6.31
N CYS A 399 37.94 17.88 -6.75
CA CYS A 399 37.57 19.26 -6.52
C CYS A 399 37.77 20.07 -7.81
N ARG A 400 36.81 20.96 -8.11
CA ARG A 400 36.92 21.94 -9.23
C ARG A 400 37.07 23.32 -8.65
N ARG A 401 38.24 23.93 -8.85
CA ARG A 401 38.56 25.24 -8.30
C ARG A 401 37.76 26.35 -8.97
N SER A 402 37.27 27.30 -8.13
CA SER A 402 36.50 28.47 -8.57
C SER A 402 35.31 28.17 -9.46
N TYR A 403 34.70 27.00 -9.31
CA TYR A 403 33.56 26.55 -10.12
C TYR A 403 32.31 27.41 -9.87
N TYR A 404 32.03 27.77 -8.63
CA TYR A 404 30.92 28.65 -8.24
C TYR A 404 31.31 30.12 -8.14
N GLY A 405 32.46 30.49 -8.69
CA GLY A 405 33.01 31.86 -8.67
C GLY A 405 34.36 31.96 -7.99
N VAL A 406 34.96 33.18 -7.99
CA VAL A 406 36.30 33.40 -7.44
C VAL A 406 36.35 33.05 -5.95
N GLY A 407 37.16 32.03 -5.60
CA GLY A 407 37.32 31.55 -4.22
C GLY A 407 36.24 30.61 -3.72
N LYS A 408 35.33 30.15 -4.61
CA LYS A 408 34.29 29.16 -4.33
C LYS A 408 34.52 27.88 -5.13
N ASP A 409 35.14 26.92 -4.49
CA ASP A 409 35.45 25.62 -5.10
C ASP A 409 34.24 24.69 -5.07
N ALA A 410 34.14 23.72 -6.00
CA ALA A 410 33.18 22.65 -5.98
C ALA A 410 33.84 21.32 -5.61
N ILE A 411 33.28 20.63 -4.65
CA ILE A 411 33.58 19.22 -4.38
C ILE A 411 32.79 18.37 -5.38
N VAL A 412 33.49 17.53 -6.13
CA VAL A 412 32.87 16.51 -7.00
C VAL A 412 32.64 15.27 -6.16
N MET A 413 31.38 14.81 -6.07
CA MET A 413 31.05 13.59 -5.34
C MET A 413 30.43 12.55 -6.26
N THR A 414 30.73 11.27 -6.01
CA THR A 414 30.19 10.13 -6.77
C THR A 414 29.67 9.05 -5.85
N ALA A 415 28.62 8.33 -6.29
CA ALA A 415 28.07 7.20 -5.61
C ALA A 415 27.78 6.05 -6.60
N PRO A 416 27.89 4.78 -6.19
CA PRO A 416 27.31 3.68 -6.95
C PRO A 416 25.78 3.74 -6.86
N LEU A 417 25.09 3.26 -7.91
CA LEU A 417 23.64 3.07 -7.89
C LEU A 417 23.31 1.61 -7.57
N PRO A 418 22.23 1.35 -6.80
CA PRO A 418 21.29 2.29 -6.17
C PRO A 418 21.94 3.11 -5.05
N LEU A 419 21.43 4.34 -4.85
CA LEU A 419 21.87 5.15 -3.72
C LEU A 419 21.56 4.46 -2.39
N VAL A 420 22.46 4.54 -1.43
CA VAL A 420 22.22 4.06 -0.07
C VAL A 420 21.16 4.94 0.57
N LEU A 421 19.93 4.46 0.62
CA LEU A 421 18.89 5.09 1.42
C LEU A 421 19.09 4.60 2.86
N PRO A 422 19.41 5.47 3.84
CA PRO A 422 19.34 5.07 5.23
C PRO A 422 17.93 4.52 5.46
N VAL A 423 17.84 3.35 6.02
CA VAL A 423 16.57 2.89 6.61
C VAL A 423 16.18 4.01 7.56
N ASP A 424 15.05 4.65 7.30
CA ASP A 424 14.59 5.79 8.08
C ASP A 424 14.41 5.37 9.55
N ASN A 425 15.49 5.49 10.33
CA ASN A 425 15.44 5.40 11.78
C ASN A 425 15.12 6.76 12.43
N ALA A 426 14.67 7.73 11.64
CA ALA A 426 14.28 9.06 12.08
C ALA A 426 12.96 9.51 11.44
N SER A 427 11.95 8.67 11.48
CA SER A 427 10.58 9.14 11.66
C SER A 427 10.60 9.96 12.97
N PRO A 428 9.90 11.12 13.07
CA PRO A 428 9.64 11.72 14.37
C PRO A 428 9.14 10.61 15.28
N GLU A 429 9.63 10.54 16.53
CA GLU A 429 9.16 9.51 17.45
C GLU A 429 7.63 9.49 17.35
N PRO A 430 7.03 8.36 16.92
CA PRO A 430 5.59 8.28 16.78
C PRO A 430 4.98 8.67 18.13
N THR A 431 3.95 9.49 18.09
CA THR A 431 3.19 9.78 19.30
C THR A 431 2.76 8.46 19.96
N ALA A 432 2.50 8.43 21.25
CA ALA A 432 2.11 7.19 21.94
C ALA A 432 0.91 6.48 21.30
N ALA A 433 0.09 7.20 20.50
CA ALA A 433 -1.00 6.66 19.68
C ALA A 433 -0.52 5.98 18.39
N GLU A 434 0.71 6.30 17.90
CA GLU A 434 1.29 5.75 16.68
C GLU A 434 2.19 4.52 16.93
N GLN A 435 2.55 4.25 18.19
CA GLN A 435 3.35 3.08 18.60
C GLN A 435 2.47 1.95 19.13
N ARG A 436 1.46 1.52 18.35
CA ARG A 436 0.73 0.29 18.70
C ARG A 436 1.60 -0.93 18.35
N VAL A 437 2.19 -1.53 19.37
CA VAL A 437 2.92 -2.80 19.22
C VAL A 437 1.91 -3.94 19.21
N TRP A 438 1.86 -4.68 18.13
CA TRP A 438 1.01 -5.86 18.00
C TRP A 438 1.73 -7.13 18.45
N PRO A 439 1.02 -8.05 19.16
CA PRO A 439 -0.38 -7.98 19.58
C PRO A 439 -0.63 -6.90 20.64
N LEU A 440 -1.82 -6.31 20.62
CA LEU A 440 -2.22 -5.38 21.66
C LEU A 440 -2.32 -6.10 23.02
N PRO A 441 -1.99 -5.46 24.14
CA PRO A 441 -2.12 -6.08 25.44
C PRO A 441 -3.58 -6.49 25.66
N ALA A 442 -3.77 -7.73 26.13
CA ALA A 442 -5.09 -8.21 26.48
C ALA A 442 -5.64 -7.36 27.67
N PRO A 443 -6.91 -6.91 27.61
CA PRO A 443 -7.46 -6.13 28.70
C PRO A 443 -7.54 -6.96 29.98
N GLU A 444 -7.06 -6.38 31.09
CA GLU A 444 -7.25 -6.97 32.42
C GLU A 444 -8.65 -6.62 32.92
N ARG A 445 -9.51 -7.62 33.12
CA ARG A 445 -10.88 -7.46 33.59
C ARG A 445 -11.08 -8.10 34.95
N THR A 446 -11.74 -7.41 35.83
CA THR A 446 -12.27 -8.00 37.07
C THR A 446 -13.39 -9.00 36.77
N VAL A 447 -13.78 -9.79 37.76
CA VAL A 447 -14.90 -10.73 37.62
C VAL A 447 -16.21 -9.99 37.35
N GLU A 448 -16.39 -8.87 38.04
CA GLU A 448 -17.56 -8.00 37.92
C GLU A 448 -17.68 -7.36 36.55
N GLU A 449 -16.56 -6.84 35.98
CA GLU A 449 -16.51 -6.26 34.64
C GLU A 449 -16.83 -7.32 33.58
N ARG A 450 -16.26 -8.52 33.65
CA ARG A 450 -16.59 -9.62 32.75
C ARG A 450 -18.07 -9.98 32.77
N ALA A 451 -18.65 -10.12 33.96
CA ALA A 451 -20.07 -10.41 34.11
C ALA A 451 -20.97 -9.29 33.55
N GLU A 452 -20.58 -8.03 33.71
CA GLU A 452 -21.29 -6.89 33.13
C GLU A 452 -21.24 -6.85 31.62
N ILE A 453 -20.04 -7.08 30.99
CA ILE A 453 -19.88 -7.14 29.55
C ILE A 453 -20.70 -8.30 28.96
N GLU A 454 -20.64 -9.49 29.57
CA GLU A 454 -21.41 -10.66 29.16
C GLU A 454 -22.92 -10.42 29.22
N ARG A 455 -23.39 -9.79 30.31
CA ARG A 455 -24.80 -9.42 30.50
C ARG A 455 -25.28 -8.45 29.40
N ARG A 456 -24.46 -7.48 29.03
CA ARG A 456 -24.79 -6.47 28.03
C ARG A 456 -24.85 -6.99 26.61
N ARG A 457 -24.15 -8.08 26.30
CA ARG A 457 -24.14 -8.71 24.95
C ARG A 457 -23.80 -7.70 23.84
N LEU A 458 -22.60 -7.15 23.88
CA LEU A 458 -22.15 -6.09 22.99
C LEU A 458 -22.13 -6.54 21.51
N VAL A 459 -22.70 -5.74 20.62
CA VAL A 459 -22.71 -5.96 19.18
C VAL A 459 -21.93 -4.84 18.51
N LEU A 460 -20.88 -5.20 17.75
CA LEU A 460 -20.15 -4.29 16.88
C LEU A 460 -20.81 -4.29 15.52
N ALA A 461 -21.15 -3.12 14.97
CA ALA A 461 -21.77 -2.94 13.66
C ALA A 461 -20.91 -2.08 12.75
N ILE A 462 -20.73 -2.52 11.49
CA ILE A 462 -19.90 -1.88 10.48
C ILE A 462 -20.75 -1.43 9.29
N GLU A 463 -20.62 -0.16 8.90
CA GLU A 463 -21.26 0.44 7.73
C GLU A 463 -20.19 1.01 6.79
N SER A 464 -20.23 0.62 5.52
CA SER A 464 -19.32 1.10 4.47
C SER A 464 -19.99 1.18 3.09
N SER A 465 -21.29 1.48 3.04
CA SER A 465 -22.08 1.35 1.79
C SER A 465 -21.81 2.46 0.77
N CYS A 466 -21.25 3.61 1.18
CA CYS A 466 -21.02 4.76 0.29
C CYS A 466 -19.64 5.41 0.52
N ASP A 467 -19.59 6.56 1.16
CA ASP A 467 -18.39 7.39 1.36
C ASP A 467 -18.07 7.63 2.84
N GLU A 468 -18.71 6.89 3.72
CA GLU A 468 -18.44 6.93 5.15
C GLU A 468 -18.11 5.54 5.66
N THR A 469 -17.03 5.44 6.46
CA THR A 469 -16.75 4.25 7.25
C THR A 469 -17.26 4.50 8.65
N ALA A 470 -18.34 3.82 9.04
CA ALA A 470 -18.91 3.96 10.37
C ALA A 470 -18.85 2.64 11.15
N VAL A 471 -18.55 2.74 12.44
CA VAL A 471 -18.55 1.61 13.38
C VAL A 471 -19.26 2.03 14.66
N ALA A 472 -20.25 1.26 15.04
CA ALA A 472 -20.98 1.46 16.28
C ALA A 472 -20.91 0.22 17.18
N ILE A 473 -20.99 0.43 18.49
CA ILE A 473 -21.16 -0.64 19.48
C ILE A 473 -22.41 -0.34 20.30
N ILE A 474 -23.32 -1.31 20.29
CA ILE A 474 -24.57 -1.25 21.06
C ILE A 474 -24.67 -2.44 22.01
N ASP A 475 -25.41 -2.26 23.11
CA ASP A 475 -25.76 -3.38 23.98
C ASP A 475 -27.14 -3.99 23.64
N ALA A 476 -27.51 -5.07 24.32
CA ALA A 476 -28.78 -5.77 24.09
C ALA A 476 -30.03 -4.93 24.44
N ASP A 477 -29.87 -3.89 25.24
CA ASP A 477 -30.93 -2.96 25.60
C ASP A 477 -31.09 -1.80 24.60
N GLY A 478 -30.22 -1.77 23.55
CA GLY A 478 -30.22 -0.74 22.51
C GLY A 478 -29.47 0.53 22.89
N ASN A 479 -28.70 0.52 23.97
CA ASN A 479 -27.87 1.68 24.34
C ASN A 479 -26.65 1.74 23.42
N MET A 480 -26.42 2.90 22.80
CA MET A 480 -25.26 3.17 21.99
C MET A 480 -24.06 3.50 22.89
N LEU A 481 -23.05 2.64 22.88
CA LEU A 481 -21.82 2.80 23.66
C LEU A 481 -20.70 3.48 22.89
N ALA A 482 -20.70 3.30 21.56
CA ALA A 482 -19.77 3.96 20.66
C ALA A 482 -20.43 4.20 19.30
N ASN A 483 -20.03 5.30 18.63
CA ASN A 483 -20.43 5.60 17.26
C ASN A 483 -19.31 6.42 16.59
N GLN A 484 -18.44 5.73 15.88
CA GLN A 484 -17.30 6.33 15.18
C GLN A 484 -17.59 6.41 13.70
N VAL A 485 -17.36 7.59 13.10
CA VAL A 485 -17.59 7.85 11.68
C VAL A 485 -16.37 8.53 11.08
N SER A 486 -15.81 7.93 10.05
CA SER A 486 -14.78 8.53 9.19
C SER A 486 -15.43 8.91 7.85
N THR A 487 -15.67 10.21 7.65
CA THR A 487 -16.28 10.73 6.42
C THR A 487 -15.24 11.06 5.36
N GLN A 488 -15.63 10.91 4.09
CA GLN A 488 -14.82 11.22 2.92
C GLN A 488 -15.40 12.42 2.13
N ILE A 489 -16.36 13.14 2.70
CA ILE A 489 -17.13 14.22 2.02
C ILE A 489 -16.18 15.26 1.43
N ASP A 490 -15.22 15.78 2.20
CA ASP A 490 -14.30 16.83 1.74
C ASP A 490 -13.44 16.36 0.57
N PHE A 491 -13.07 15.07 0.58
CA PHE A 491 -12.30 14.48 -0.50
C PHE A 491 -13.13 14.35 -1.78
N HIS A 492 -14.36 13.90 -1.69
CA HIS A 492 -15.27 13.70 -2.82
C HIS A 492 -15.82 15.03 -3.38
N ALA A 493 -15.87 16.08 -2.58
CA ALA A 493 -16.29 17.42 -3.02
C ALA A 493 -15.47 17.92 -4.21
N ARG A 494 -14.19 17.57 -4.31
CA ARG A 494 -13.29 17.92 -5.42
C ARG A 494 -13.77 17.36 -6.76
N PHE A 495 -14.47 16.23 -6.75
CA PHE A 495 -14.97 15.53 -7.95
C PHE A 495 -16.43 15.85 -8.25
N GLY A 496 -17.08 16.71 -7.43
CA GLY A 496 -18.48 17.06 -7.57
C GLY A 496 -19.46 15.97 -7.16
N GLY A 497 -18.99 14.93 -6.44
CA GLY A 497 -19.78 13.82 -5.93
C GLY A 497 -18.93 12.58 -5.63
N VAL A 498 -19.57 11.56 -5.09
CA VAL A 498 -18.87 10.34 -4.65
C VAL A 498 -18.27 9.57 -5.84
N VAL A 499 -16.99 9.30 -5.76
CA VAL A 499 -16.24 8.44 -6.71
C VAL A 499 -16.10 7.04 -6.11
N PRO A 500 -16.80 6.03 -6.65
CA PRO A 500 -16.86 4.70 -6.02
C PRO A 500 -15.51 4.02 -5.83
N GLU A 501 -14.59 4.24 -6.77
CA GLU A 501 -13.24 3.68 -6.69
C GLU A 501 -12.43 4.29 -5.54
N ILE A 502 -12.48 5.60 -5.40
CA ILE A 502 -11.81 6.35 -4.34
C ILE A 502 -12.42 5.99 -2.98
N ALA A 503 -13.76 5.98 -2.89
CA ALA A 503 -14.46 5.62 -1.66
C ALA A 503 -13.98 4.27 -1.13
N SER A 504 -13.89 3.27 -1.99
CA SER A 504 -13.45 1.94 -1.58
C SER A 504 -11.96 1.87 -1.20
N ARG A 505 -11.07 2.73 -1.76
CA ARG A 505 -9.67 2.85 -1.29
C ARG A 505 -9.64 3.37 0.15
N LYS A 506 -10.37 4.45 0.40
CA LYS A 506 -10.43 5.09 1.72
C LYS A 506 -10.99 4.16 2.80
N HIS A 507 -11.99 3.34 2.51
CA HIS A 507 -12.45 2.33 3.47
C HIS A 507 -11.35 1.36 3.90
N VAL A 508 -10.53 0.85 2.97
CA VAL A 508 -9.40 -0.04 3.31
C VAL A 508 -8.39 0.64 4.21
N GLU A 509 -8.15 1.95 4.00
CA GLU A 509 -7.20 2.73 4.79
C GLU A 509 -7.64 2.86 6.25
N VAL A 510 -8.92 3.18 6.50
CA VAL A 510 -9.38 3.65 7.82
C VAL A 510 -10.11 2.61 8.65
N ILE A 511 -10.58 1.49 8.08
CA ILE A 511 -11.51 0.56 8.74
C ILE A 511 -10.98 0.02 10.08
N VAL A 512 -9.68 -0.30 10.19
CA VAL A 512 -9.08 -0.79 11.44
C VAL A 512 -9.11 0.29 12.51
N SER A 513 -8.68 1.51 12.16
CA SER A 513 -8.62 2.63 13.12
C SER A 513 -10.00 3.03 13.64
N VAL A 514 -11.03 2.98 12.77
CA VAL A 514 -12.42 3.28 13.17
C VAL A 514 -12.97 2.18 14.10
N VAL A 515 -12.64 0.91 13.83
CA VAL A 515 -13.00 -0.21 14.71
C VAL A 515 -12.32 -0.08 16.07
N ASP A 516 -11.02 0.25 16.09
CA ASP A 516 -10.27 0.41 17.33
C ASP A 516 -10.81 1.54 18.19
N ALA A 517 -11.08 2.71 17.57
CA ALA A 517 -11.69 3.84 18.27
C ALA A 517 -13.07 3.47 18.87
N ALA A 518 -13.89 2.71 18.13
CA ALA A 518 -15.18 2.28 18.65
C ALA A 518 -15.05 1.31 19.84
N LEU A 519 -14.07 0.40 19.82
CA LEU A 519 -13.80 -0.53 20.92
C LEU A 519 -13.26 0.21 22.16
N GLU A 520 -12.46 1.25 21.98
CA GLU A 520 -11.95 2.12 23.05
C GLU A 520 -13.09 2.95 23.68
N ASP A 521 -13.91 3.60 22.86
CA ASP A 521 -15.05 4.40 23.32
C ASP A 521 -16.09 3.58 24.09
N ALA A 522 -16.37 2.37 23.61
CA ALA A 522 -17.31 1.48 24.30
C ALA A 522 -16.78 1.08 25.68
N ALA A 523 -15.48 0.81 25.82
CA ALA A 523 -14.87 0.54 27.11
C ALA A 523 -14.96 1.75 28.05
N ALA A 524 -14.66 2.94 27.53
CA ALA A 524 -14.78 4.20 28.28
C ALA A 524 -16.22 4.48 28.73
N SER A 525 -17.22 4.24 27.86
CA SER A 525 -18.65 4.40 28.16
C SER A 525 -19.13 3.46 29.25
N LEU A 526 -18.49 2.30 29.40
CA LEU A 526 -18.76 1.33 30.46
C LEU A 526 -17.94 1.58 31.73
N GLY A 527 -17.05 2.58 31.74
CA GLY A 527 -16.16 2.87 32.86
C GLY A 527 -15.11 1.80 33.13
N LEU A 528 -14.70 1.04 32.10
CA LEU A 528 -13.70 -0.02 32.20
C LEU A 528 -12.29 0.58 32.23
N GLU A 529 -11.46 0.18 33.21
CA GLU A 529 -10.12 0.71 33.38
C GLU A 529 -9.05 -0.11 32.60
N GLY A 530 -9.36 -1.33 32.19
CA GLY A 530 -8.42 -2.30 31.60
C GLY A 530 -8.24 -2.21 30.09
N GLY A 531 -8.46 -1.04 29.42
CA GLY A 531 -8.28 -0.85 27.97
C GLY A 531 -9.54 -1.15 27.15
N ALA A 532 -9.40 -1.18 25.81
CA ALA A 532 -10.49 -1.36 24.85
C ALA A 532 -11.28 -2.68 25.05
N ILE A 533 -12.49 -2.77 24.52
CA ILE A 533 -13.24 -4.04 24.42
C ILE A 533 -12.45 -4.99 23.52
N ALA A 534 -12.18 -6.20 24.01
CA ALA A 534 -11.53 -7.23 23.19
C ALA A 534 -12.53 -7.81 22.18
N PRO A 535 -12.09 -8.25 20.98
CA PRO A 535 -12.97 -8.92 20.02
C PRO A 535 -13.70 -10.13 20.60
N SER A 536 -13.05 -10.87 21.50
CA SER A 536 -13.63 -12.01 22.20
C SER A 536 -14.74 -11.63 23.22
N GLU A 537 -14.82 -10.38 23.66
CA GLU A 537 -15.84 -9.87 24.58
C GLU A 537 -17.14 -9.46 23.86
N LEU A 538 -17.14 -9.37 22.52
CA LEU A 538 -18.33 -9.10 21.73
C LEU A 538 -19.28 -10.31 21.70
N ALA A 539 -20.57 -10.06 21.55
CA ALA A 539 -21.58 -11.10 21.36
C ALA A 539 -21.79 -11.43 19.87
N ALA A 540 -21.70 -10.44 19.00
CA ALA A 540 -21.88 -10.59 17.56
C ALA A 540 -21.22 -9.44 16.79
N VAL A 541 -21.05 -9.63 15.48
CA VAL A 541 -20.62 -8.61 14.53
C VAL A 541 -21.70 -8.40 13.48
N GLY A 542 -22.15 -7.16 13.28
CA GLY A 542 -23.08 -6.75 12.25
C GLY A 542 -22.33 -6.07 11.10
N VAL A 543 -22.81 -6.23 9.87
CA VAL A 543 -22.26 -5.52 8.71
C VAL A 543 -23.33 -5.23 7.68
N THR A 544 -23.30 -4.04 7.10
CA THR A 544 -24.15 -3.69 5.97
C THR A 544 -23.70 -4.46 4.73
N GLN A 545 -24.62 -5.25 4.15
CA GLN A 545 -24.36 -6.03 2.94
C GLN A 545 -24.86 -5.37 1.65
N GLY A 546 -25.70 -4.36 1.76
CA GLY A 546 -26.31 -3.63 0.64
C GLY A 546 -27.72 -3.12 0.96
N PRO A 547 -28.27 -2.29 0.05
CA PRO A 547 -27.67 -1.72 -1.14
C PRO A 547 -26.56 -0.69 -0.84
N GLY A 548 -25.74 -0.40 -1.86
CA GLY A 548 -24.64 0.58 -1.77
C GLY A 548 -23.62 0.40 -2.89
N LEU A 549 -22.52 1.13 -2.82
CA LEU A 549 -21.40 1.03 -3.75
C LEU A 549 -20.69 -0.33 -3.55
N VAL A 550 -20.71 -1.18 -4.58
CA VAL A 550 -20.19 -2.56 -4.50
C VAL A 550 -18.75 -2.59 -3.99
N GLY A 551 -17.88 -1.70 -4.50
CA GLY A 551 -16.48 -1.62 -4.09
C GLY A 551 -16.30 -1.25 -2.61
N ALA A 552 -17.15 -0.39 -2.08
CA ALA A 552 -17.16 0.05 -0.69
C ALA A 552 -17.73 -1.05 0.23
N LEU A 553 -18.88 -1.62 -0.12
CA LEU A 553 -19.49 -2.74 0.60
C LEU A 553 -18.56 -3.95 0.73
N VAL A 554 -17.81 -4.25 -0.34
CA VAL A 554 -16.85 -5.37 -0.34
C VAL A 554 -15.81 -5.20 0.77
N VAL A 555 -15.34 -3.99 1.05
CA VAL A 555 -14.35 -3.72 2.11
C VAL A 555 -14.93 -4.04 3.49
N GLY A 556 -16.09 -3.47 3.83
CA GLY A 556 -16.73 -3.71 5.14
C GLY A 556 -17.11 -5.18 5.35
N VAL A 557 -17.71 -5.80 4.33
CA VAL A 557 -18.13 -7.22 4.40
C VAL A 557 -16.92 -8.15 4.51
N ALA A 558 -15.84 -7.92 3.75
CA ALA A 558 -14.63 -8.74 3.80
C ALA A 558 -13.94 -8.62 5.17
N PHE A 559 -13.82 -7.39 5.68
CA PHE A 559 -13.28 -7.14 7.02
C PHE A 559 -14.13 -7.83 8.10
N ALA A 560 -15.45 -7.62 8.09
CA ALA A 560 -16.36 -8.19 9.09
C ALA A 560 -16.35 -9.72 9.10
N LYS A 561 -16.24 -10.37 7.93
CA LYS A 561 -16.08 -11.83 7.83
C LYS A 561 -14.81 -12.31 8.52
N GLY A 562 -13.66 -11.71 8.19
CA GLY A 562 -12.39 -12.05 8.81
C GLY A 562 -12.41 -11.80 10.32
N PHE A 563 -12.90 -10.64 10.74
CA PHE A 563 -12.98 -10.25 12.15
C PHE A 563 -13.89 -11.18 12.96
N ALA A 564 -15.10 -11.45 12.47
CA ALA A 564 -16.05 -12.33 13.16
C ALA A 564 -15.53 -13.77 13.25
N TYR A 565 -14.93 -14.29 12.16
CA TYR A 565 -14.32 -15.61 12.14
C TYR A 565 -13.19 -15.71 13.17
N ALA A 566 -12.25 -14.78 13.17
CA ALA A 566 -11.11 -14.82 14.06
C ALA A 566 -11.48 -14.57 15.53
N ALA A 567 -12.49 -13.74 15.79
CA ALA A 567 -13.02 -13.52 17.12
C ALA A 567 -13.94 -14.66 17.63
N GLY A 568 -14.27 -15.65 16.79
CA GLY A 568 -15.21 -16.73 17.11
C GLY A 568 -16.63 -16.23 17.36
N LYS A 569 -17.07 -15.19 16.61
CA LYS A 569 -18.38 -14.53 16.81
C LYS A 569 -19.31 -14.71 15.62
N PRO A 570 -20.63 -14.79 15.84
CA PRO A 570 -21.59 -14.81 14.73
C PRO A 570 -21.55 -13.50 13.94
N LEU A 571 -21.65 -13.62 12.61
CA LEU A 571 -21.76 -12.50 11.69
C LEU A 571 -23.22 -12.33 11.25
N VAL A 572 -23.75 -11.10 11.35
CA VAL A 572 -25.09 -10.71 10.95
C VAL A 572 -25.02 -9.72 9.80
N CYS A 573 -25.60 -10.08 8.67
CA CYS A 573 -25.70 -9.21 7.52
C CYS A 573 -26.96 -8.35 7.60
N VAL A 574 -26.80 -7.03 7.45
CA VAL A 574 -27.88 -6.03 7.60
C VAL A 574 -28.14 -5.34 6.27
N ASN A 575 -29.41 -5.09 5.97
CA ASN A 575 -29.79 -4.27 4.83
C ASN A 575 -29.64 -2.78 5.17
N HIS A 576 -28.96 -2.01 4.33
CA HIS A 576 -28.69 -0.58 4.53
C HIS A 576 -29.97 0.24 4.75
N LEU A 577 -31.04 -0.03 4.00
CA LEU A 577 -32.31 0.70 4.12
C LEU A 577 -33.04 0.35 5.41
N GLU A 578 -32.92 -0.88 5.90
CA GLU A 578 -33.41 -1.25 7.23
C GLU A 578 -32.63 -0.53 8.32
N GLY A 579 -31.31 -0.35 8.14
CA GLY A 579 -30.49 0.45 9.06
C GLY A 579 -31.03 1.89 9.22
N HIS A 580 -31.41 2.55 8.12
CA HIS A 580 -32.05 3.86 8.16
C HIS A 580 -33.40 3.86 8.92
N LEU A 581 -34.18 2.80 8.74
CA LEU A 581 -35.44 2.63 9.48
C LEU A 581 -35.16 2.50 10.98
N PHE A 582 -34.26 1.59 11.36
CA PHE A 582 -33.95 1.31 12.77
C PHE A 582 -33.23 2.47 13.47
N ALA A 583 -32.54 3.36 12.76
CA ALA A 583 -31.96 4.58 13.33
C ALA A 583 -33.03 5.47 14.00
N ASN A 584 -34.28 5.47 13.50
CA ASN A 584 -35.38 6.21 14.13
C ASN A 584 -35.81 5.59 15.46
N LEU A 585 -35.71 4.28 15.61
CA LEU A 585 -36.02 3.60 16.87
C LEU A 585 -34.95 3.82 17.91
N LEU A 586 -33.69 4.02 17.52
CA LEU A 586 -32.61 4.44 18.42
C LEU A 586 -32.86 5.86 18.94
N ALA A 587 -33.30 6.78 18.05
CA ALA A 587 -33.59 8.16 18.40
C ALA A 587 -34.90 8.31 19.23
N GLN A 588 -35.87 7.42 18.97
CA GLN A 588 -37.19 7.44 19.61
C GLN A 588 -37.60 6.02 20.05
N PRO A 589 -37.09 5.51 21.18
CA PRO A 589 -37.37 4.13 21.63
C PRO A 589 -38.84 3.82 21.86
N ASP A 590 -39.65 4.84 22.09
CA ASP A 590 -41.11 4.68 22.30
C ASP A 590 -41.91 4.58 20.99
N LEU A 591 -41.28 4.77 19.82
CA LEU A 591 -41.93 4.66 18.54
C LEU A 591 -42.34 3.22 18.27
N LYS A 592 -43.64 2.99 18.06
CA LYS A 592 -44.21 1.64 17.84
C LYS A 592 -45.03 1.62 16.54
N PRO A 593 -45.03 0.52 15.81
CA PRO A 593 -45.92 0.33 14.67
C PRO A 593 -47.42 0.47 15.11
N PRO A 594 -48.31 0.94 14.19
CA PRO A 594 -48.01 1.32 12.80
C PRO A 594 -47.51 2.77 12.65
N PHE A 595 -46.50 3.01 11.81
CA PHE A 595 -46.08 4.35 11.41
C PHE A 595 -45.61 4.36 9.94
N ILE A 596 -45.52 5.56 9.35
CA ILE A 596 -45.00 5.73 8.01
C ILE A 596 -43.56 6.26 8.11
N PHE A 597 -42.62 5.54 7.51
CA PHE A 597 -41.24 5.91 7.39
C PHE A 597 -40.97 6.45 5.99
N THR A 598 -40.43 7.66 5.87
CA THR A 598 -40.02 8.25 4.60
C THR A 598 -38.49 8.36 4.55
N LEU A 599 -37.90 7.69 3.58
CA LEU A 599 -36.48 7.83 3.27
C LEU A 599 -36.32 8.74 2.05
N VAL A 600 -35.58 9.84 2.21
CA VAL A 600 -35.22 10.74 1.12
C VAL A 600 -33.72 10.96 1.19
N SER A 601 -33.00 10.41 0.24
CA SER A 601 -31.55 10.53 0.09
C SER A 601 -31.19 10.84 -1.36
N GLY A 602 -29.92 11.16 -1.63
CA GLY A 602 -29.43 11.43 -2.98
C GLY A 602 -29.63 10.27 -3.97
N GLY A 603 -29.73 9.03 -3.48
CA GLY A 603 -29.88 7.82 -4.29
C GLY A 603 -31.25 7.13 -4.19
N HIS A 604 -32.06 7.42 -3.16
CA HIS A 604 -33.30 6.70 -2.88
C HIS A 604 -34.40 7.64 -2.38
N THR A 605 -35.61 7.43 -2.89
CA THR A 605 -36.83 8.01 -2.33
C THR A 605 -37.81 6.87 -2.10
N MET A 606 -38.17 6.64 -0.84
CA MET A 606 -39.00 5.50 -0.44
C MET A 606 -40.00 5.90 0.63
N LEU A 607 -41.19 5.33 0.56
CA LEU A 607 -42.20 5.42 1.59
C LEU A 607 -42.52 4.01 2.08
N VAL A 608 -42.37 3.76 3.37
CA VAL A 608 -42.56 2.45 3.98
C VAL A 608 -43.60 2.55 5.07
N HIS A 609 -44.59 1.66 5.05
CA HIS A 609 -45.52 1.44 6.15
C HIS A 609 -44.94 0.34 7.06
N VAL A 610 -44.67 0.71 8.28
CA VAL A 610 -44.07 -0.18 9.31
C VAL A 610 -45.13 -0.61 10.28
#